data_19d8897a1c8c80dec30e3d8f09c5e85d
#
_entry.id   19d8897a1c8c80dec30e3d8f09c5e85d
#
_cell.length_a   1.000
_cell.length_b   1.000
_cell.length_c   1.000
_cell.angle_alpha   90.00
_cell.angle_beta   90.00
_cell.angle_gamma   90.00
#
_symmetry.space_group_name_H-M   'P 1'
#
loop_
_entity.id
_entity.type
_entity.pdbx_description
1 polymer ?
#
loop_
_entity_poly.entity_id
_entity_poly.type
_entity_poly.pdbx_seq_one_letter_code
_entity_poly.pdbx_strand_id
1 'polypeptide(L)'
;MSTILSSLRNTIISGLVLALLLLLTFSTWGVVDASSFSDQAFYSFVFRWLHVLSATMWIGLLWYFNFVQIPNMPNIPDDQKPAISKVIAPAALWWFRWGAMATVATGLILGYLNGYLESSMTLGFRGDGAPQHIAIGIGMWLGIIMWFNVWFVIWPNQKKALGIVSVDDSVKAASLSLIHI
;
A
#
# COMPACT_ATOMS: atom_id res chain seq x y z
N MET A 1 -17.25 9.15 25.57
CA MET A 1 -16.07 8.38 25.10
C MET A 1 -16.46 7.06 24.45
N SER A 2 -17.38 6.27 25.00
CA SER A 2 -17.79 4.99 24.42
C SER A 2 -18.28 5.08 22.96
N THR A 3 -19.09 6.10 22.64
CA THR A 3 -19.66 6.29 21.29
C THR A 3 -18.62 6.63 20.20
N ILE A 4 -17.51 7.26 20.58
CA ILE A 4 -16.42 7.59 19.64
C ILE A 4 -15.62 6.34 19.33
N LEU A 5 -15.23 5.59 20.35
CA LEU A 5 -14.36 4.40 20.22
C LEU A 5 -15.11 3.16 19.72
N SER A 6 -16.43 3.14 19.74
CA SER A 6 -17.25 2.03 19.23
C SER A 6 -17.38 2.01 17.69
N SER A 7 -16.97 3.08 17.01
CA SER A 7 -17.04 3.21 15.56
C SER A 7 -15.70 3.66 14.99
N LEU A 8 -15.10 2.83 14.12
CA LEU A 8 -13.84 3.17 13.43
C LEU A 8 -13.93 4.53 12.73
N ARG A 9 -15.03 4.80 12.05
CA ARG A 9 -15.28 6.10 11.39
C ARG A 9 -15.18 7.26 12.37
N ASN A 10 -15.87 7.15 13.50
CA ASN A 10 -15.89 8.21 14.52
C ASN A 10 -14.51 8.39 15.16
N THR A 11 -13.79 7.30 15.39
CA THR A 11 -12.41 7.33 15.92
C THR A 11 -11.48 8.07 14.98
N ILE A 12 -11.52 7.74 13.66
CA ILE A 12 -10.70 8.42 12.64
C ILE A 12 -11.05 9.91 12.56
N ILE A 13 -12.33 10.25 12.47
CA ILE A 13 -12.77 11.67 12.39
C ILE A 13 -12.31 12.42 13.63
N SER A 14 -12.50 11.86 14.83
CA SER A 14 -12.08 12.50 16.08
C SER A 14 -10.57 12.70 16.15
N GLY A 15 -9.79 11.72 15.67
CA GLY A 15 -8.34 11.83 15.57
C GLY A 15 -7.90 12.94 14.62
N LEU A 16 -8.53 13.05 13.44
CA LEU A 16 -8.25 14.11 12.47
C LEU A 16 -8.64 15.50 13.01
N VAL A 17 -9.78 15.61 13.69
CA VAL A 17 -10.22 16.87 14.34
C VAL A 17 -9.23 17.27 15.42
N LEU A 18 -8.80 16.33 16.27
CA LEU A 18 -7.80 16.61 17.31
C LEU A 18 -6.47 17.06 16.71
N ALA A 19 -5.99 16.37 15.65
CA ALA A 19 -4.77 16.74 14.96
C ALA A 19 -4.86 18.16 14.37
N LEU A 20 -5.99 18.51 13.75
CA LEU A 20 -6.23 19.85 13.21
C LEU A 20 -6.25 20.91 14.32
N LEU A 21 -6.91 20.63 15.43
CA LEU A 21 -6.96 21.56 16.59
C LEU A 21 -5.57 21.80 17.17
N LEU A 22 -4.75 20.75 17.33
CA LEU A 22 -3.36 20.86 17.77
C LEU A 22 -2.53 21.70 16.80
N LEU A 23 -2.67 21.43 15.49
CA LEU A 23 -1.97 22.18 14.45
C LEU A 23 -2.32 23.69 14.51
N LEU A 24 -3.60 24.03 14.59
CA LEU A 24 -4.07 25.40 14.72
C LEU A 24 -3.53 26.06 16.00
N THR A 25 -3.55 25.36 17.13
CA THR A 25 -3.02 25.85 18.39
C THR A 25 -1.51 26.15 18.30
N PHE A 26 -0.73 25.22 17.74
CA PHE A 26 0.71 25.44 17.58
C PHE A 26 1.03 26.54 16.58
N SER A 27 0.20 26.72 15.56
CA SER A 27 0.34 27.82 14.60
C SER A 27 0.06 29.18 15.29
N THR A 28 -0.99 29.28 16.11
CA THR A 28 -1.31 30.53 16.84
C THR A 28 -0.28 30.89 17.91
N TRP A 29 0.41 29.90 18.47
CA TRP A 29 1.50 30.13 19.43
C TRP A 29 2.86 30.39 18.75
N GLY A 30 2.90 30.47 17.41
CA GLY A 30 4.14 30.73 16.67
C GLY A 30 5.14 29.56 16.68
N VAL A 31 4.72 28.37 17.12
CA VAL A 31 5.54 27.16 17.09
C VAL A 31 5.64 26.59 15.66
N VAL A 32 4.58 26.78 14.88
CA VAL A 32 4.50 26.37 13.46
C VAL A 32 4.20 27.61 12.63
N ASP A 33 5.10 27.97 11.73
CA ASP A 33 4.85 29.02 10.76
C ASP A 33 3.94 28.49 9.64
N ALA A 34 2.88 29.22 9.31
CA ALA A 34 1.98 28.86 8.22
C ALA A 34 2.68 28.78 6.86
N SER A 35 3.76 29.54 6.64
CA SER A 35 4.58 29.46 5.43
C SER A 35 5.25 28.10 5.27
N SER A 36 5.56 27.39 6.36
CA SER A 36 6.16 26.06 6.34
C SER A 36 5.32 25.02 5.61
N PHE A 37 3.99 25.21 5.53
CA PHE A 37 3.10 24.30 4.78
C PHE A 37 3.24 24.42 3.26
N SER A 38 3.91 25.46 2.77
CA SER A 38 4.21 25.67 1.35
C SER A 38 5.60 25.17 0.96
N ASP A 39 6.40 24.75 1.92
CA ASP A 39 7.79 24.35 1.69
C ASP A 39 7.89 22.93 1.12
N GLN A 40 8.90 22.73 0.27
CA GLN A 40 9.25 21.40 -0.26
C GLN A 40 9.50 20.38 0.87
N ALA A 41 10.05 20.81 1.99
CA ALA A 41 10.30 19.98 3.16
C ALA A 41 9.00 19.40 3.73
N PHE A 42 7.93 20.22 3.80
CA PHE A 42 6.62 19.78 4.25
C PHE A 42 5.99 18.76 3.29
N TYR A 43 6.03 19.02 1.98
CA TYR A 43 5.55 18.05 1.00
C TYR A 43 6.34 16.75 1.05
N SER A 44 7.66 16.81 1.18
CA SER A 44 8.48 15.61 1.34
C SER A 44 8.14 14.83 2.61
N PHE A 45 7.83 15.52 3.72
CA PHE A 45 7.35 14.88 4.95
C PHE A 45 6.02 14.18 4.73
N VAL A 46 5.03 14.85 4.15
CA VAL A 46 3.69 14.29 3.90
C VAL A 46 3.78 13.07 2.97
N PHE A 47 4.49 13.18 1.85
CA PHE A 47 4.63 12.06 0.92
C PHE A 47 5.45 10.89 1.49
N ARG A 48 6.42 11.15 2.37
CA ARG A 48 7.13 10.10 3.09
C ARG A 48 6.19 9.36 4.05
N TRP A 49 5.36 10.09 4.78
CA TRP A 49 4.37 9.51 5.67
C TRP A 49 3.35 8.66 4.90
N LEU A 50 2.80 9.18 3.80
CA LEU A 50 1.89 8.45 2.92
C LEU A 50 2.55 7.21 2.31
N HIS A 51 3.83 7.31 1.91
CA HIS A 51 4.60 6.19 1.37
C HIS A 51 4.75 5.06 2.41
N VAL A 52 5.18 5.39 3.60
CA VAL A 52 5.34 4.41 4.69
C VAL A 52 4.01 3.77 5.05
N LEU A 53 2.93 4.55 5.16
CA LEU A 53 1.60 4.04 5.47
C LEU A 53 1.09 3.08 4.38
N SER A 54 1.24 3.46 3.11
CA SER A 54 0.86 2.64 1.97
C SER A 54 1.68 1.36 1.89
N ALA A 55 2.99 1.44 2.10
CA ALA A 55 3.90 0.30 2.11
C ALA A 55 3.57 -0.67 3.26
N THR A 56 3.27 -0.15 4.44
CA THR A 56 2.85 -0.97 5.59
C THR A 56 1.55 -1.72 5.29
N MET A 57 0.58 -1.06 4.66
CA MET A 57 -0.66 -1.70 4.21
C MET A 57 -0.37 -2.82 3.19
N TRP A 58 0.42 -2.52 2.17
CA TRP A 58 0.74 -3.46 1.09
C TRP A 58 1.50 -4.68 1.59
N ILE A 59 2.61 -4.48 2.29
CA ILE A 59 3.46 -5.57 2.81
C ILE A 59 2.76 -6.31 3.96
N GLY A 60 2.02 -5.61 4.81
CA GLY A 60 1.24 -6.23 5.87
C GLY A 60 0.18 -7.20 5.35
N LEU A 61 -0.54 -6.82 4.27
CA LEU A 61 -1.48 -7.73 3.61
C LEU A 61 -0.79 -8.89 2.90
N LEU A 62 0.40 -8.66 2.30
CA LEU A 62 1.22 -9.73 1.73
C LEU A 62 1.58 -10.78 2.79
N TRP A 63 2.02 -10.32 3.96
CA TRP A 63 2.34 -11.20 5.09
C TRP A 63 1.11 -11.91 5.62
N TYR A 64 -0.02 -11.21 5.76
CA TYR A 64 -1.28 -11.82 6.15
C TYR A 64 -1.66 -13.00 5.22
N PHE A 65 -1.61 -12.79 3.91
CA PHE A 65 -1.92 -13.87 2.97
C PHE A 65 -0.96 -15.05 3.11
N ASN A 66 0.35 -14.80 3.13
CA ASN A 66 1.37 -15.87 3.09
C ASN A 66 1.57 -16.56 4.44
N PHE A 67 1.44 -15.86 5.56
CA PHE A 67 1.73 -16.44 6.89
C PHE A 67 0.47 -16.79 7.69
N VAL A 68 -0.69 -16.24 7.32
CA VAL A 68 -1.91 -16.48 8.08
C VAL A 68 -2.97 -17.17 7.22
N GLN A 69 -3.43 -16.57 6.13
CA GLN A 69 -4.57 -17.09 5.39
C GLN A 69 -4.26 -18.40 4.67
N ILE A 70 -3.24 -18.40 3.80
CA ILE A 70 -2.91 -19.59 2.98
C ILE A 70 -2.59 -20.81 3.82
N PRO A 71 -1.70 -20.76 4.84
CA PRO A 71 -1.36 -21.92 5.65
C PRO A 71 -2.53 -22.48 6.46
N ASN A 72 -3.51 -21.64 6.81
CA ASN A 72 -4.65 -22.07 7.61
C ASN A 72 -5.88 -22.51 6.77
N MET A 73 -5.93 -22.23 5.48
CA MET A 73 -7.05 -22.64 4.62
C MET A 73 -7.36 -24.14 4.64
N PRO A 74 -6.36 -25.05 4.69
CA PRO A 74 -6.64 -26.50 4.81
C PRO A 74 -7.33 -26.88 6.13
N ASN A 75 -7.14 -26.11 7.19
CA ASN A 75 -7.69 -26.36 8.54
C ASN A 75 -9.14 -25.87 8.70
N ILE A 76 -9.66 -25.14 7.72
CA ILE A 76 -11.01 -24.56 7.74
C ILE A 76 -11.99 -25.56 7.13
N PRO A 77 -13.12 -25.87 7.79
CA PRO A 77 -14.18 -26.69 7.24
C PRO A 77 -14.67 -26.16 5.89
N ASP A 78 -14.99 -27.05 4.95
CA ASP A 78 -15.34 -26.69 3.57
C ASP A 78 -16.56 -25.78 3.46
N ASP A 79 -17.52 -25.93 4.36
CA ASP A 79 -18.71 -25.09 4.45
C ASP A 79 -18.43 -23.66 4.89
N GLN A 80 -17.30 -23.42 5.57
CA GLN A 80 -16.88 -22.09 6.06
C GLN A 80 -15.90 -21.39 5.12
N LYS A 81 -15.17 -22.10 4.25
CA LYS A 81 -14.23 -21.54 3.28
C LYS A 81 -14.85 -20.43 2.40
N PRO A 82 -16.13 -20.50 1.97
CA PRO A 82 -16.74 -19.42 1.19
C PRO A 82 -16.81 -18.08 1.90
N ALA A 83 -16.91 -18.05 3.23
CA ALA A 83 -16.90 -16.80 3.99
C ALA A 83 -15.56 -16.06 3.83
N ILE A 84 -14.45 -16.79 3.78
CA ILE A 84 -13.12 -16.22 3.58
C ILE A 84 -12.88 -15.87 2.11
N SER A 85 -13.08 -16.83 1.21
CA SER A 85 -12.74 -16.68 -0.21
C SER A 85 -13.66 -15.70 -0.96
N LYS A 86 -14.94 -15.60 -0.57
CA LYS A 86 -15.92 -14.74 -1.26
C LYS A 86 -16.16 -13.39 -0.60
N VAL A 87 -15.80 -13.22 0.68
CA VAL A 87 -16.08 -11.99 1.42
C VAL A 87 -14.78 -11.31 1.86
N ILE A 88 -13.95 -11.99 2.65
CA ILE A 88 -12.75 -11.37 3.25
C ILE A 88 -11.65 -11.18 2.20
N ALA A 89 -11.33 -12.23 1.44
CA ALA A 89 -10.22 -12.17 0.48
C ALA A 89 -10.41 -11.12 -0.61
N PRO A 90 -11.58 -10.95 -1.27
CA PRO A 90 -11.77 -9.89 -2.25
C PRO A 90 -11.59 -8.49 -1.69
N ALA A 91 -12.06 -8.24 -0.46
CA ALA A 91 -11.89 -6.96 0.22
C ALA A 91 -10.41 -6.68 0.55
N ALA A 92 -9.71 -7.67 1.12
CA ALA A 92 -8.28 -7.55 1.43
C ALA A 92 -7.43 -7.38 0.16
N LEU A 93 -7.75 -8.09 -0.92
CA LEU A 93 -7.08 -7.97 -2.22
C LEU A 93 -7.31 -6.61 -2.89
N TRP A 94 -8.45 -5.95 -2.65
CA TRP A 94 -8.67 -4.58 -3.10
C TRP A 94 -7.67 -3.62 -2.43
N TRP A 95 -7.56 -3.68 -1.12
CA TRP A 95 -6.59 -2.86 -0.35
C TRP A 95 -5.15 -3.19 -0.73
N PHE A 96 -4.83 -4.46 -0.94
CA PHE A 96 -3.51 -4.91 -1.38
C PHE A 96 -3.07 -4.26 -2.71
N ARG A 97 -3.95 -4.25 -3.72
CA ARG A 97 -3.65 -3.64 -5.03
C ARG A 97 -3.49 -2.13 -4.94
N TRP A 98 -4.41 -1.47 -4.26
CA TRP A 98 -4.34 -0.01 -4.12
C TRP A 98 -3.23 0.43 -3.17
N GLY A 99 -2.90 -0.35 -2.15
CA GLY A 99 -1.71 -0.15 -1.34
C GLY A 99 -0.42 -0.21 -2.17
N ALA A 100 -0.30 -1.19 -3.07
CA ALA A 100 0.82 -1.29 -4.01
C ALA A 100 0.91 -0.06 -4.93
N MET A 101 -0.22 0.36 -5.54
CA MET A 101 -0.28 1.55 -6.39
C MET A 101 0.14 2.81 -5.63
N ALA A 102 -0.44 3.03 -4.45
CA ALA A 102 -0.14 4.19 -3.62
C ALA A 102 1.35 4.21 -3.20
N THR A 103 1.92 3.04 -2.87
CA THR A 103 3.35 2.93 -2.51
C THR A 103 4.25 3.35 -3.67
N VAL A 104 4.01 2.85 -4.87
CA VAL A 104 4.82 3.22 -6.04
C VAL A 104 4.64 4.70 -6.38
N ALA A 105 3.40 5.21 -6.43
CA ALA A 105 3.12 6.60 -6.75
C ALA A 105 3.78 7.56 -5.75
N THR A 106 3.59 7.32 -4.45
CA THR A 106 4.18 8.18 -3.40
C THR A 106 5.71 8.08 -3.36
N GLY A 107 6.29 6.91 -3.66
CA GLY A 107 7.73 6.72 -3.75
C GLY A 107 8.36 7.50 -4.91
N LEU A 108 7.73 7.50 -6.09
CA LEU A 108 8.18 8.29 -7.24
C LEU A 108 8.09 9.80 -6.96
N ILE A 109 6.97 10.26 -6.38
CA ILE A 109 6.81 11.67 -6.00
C ILE A 109 7.87 12.07 -4.96
N LEU A 110 8.11 11.23 -3.97
CA LEU A 110 9.12 11.48 -2.93
C LEU A 110 10.53 11.57 -3.53
N GLY A 111 10.87 10.66 -4.47
CA GLY A 111 12.14 10.70 -5.19
C GLY A 111 12.31 11.98 -6.02
N TYR A 112 11.24 12.43 -6.67
CA TYR A 112 11.22 13.68 -7.41
C TYR A 112 11.41 14.90 -6.50
N LEU A 113 10.62 15.01 -5.42
CA LEU A 113 10.69 16.11 -4.47
C LEU A 113 12.07 16.25 -3.82
N ASN A 114 12.76 15.15 -3.58
CA ASN A 114 14.08 15.16 -2.96
C ASN A 114 15.24 15.15 -3.97
N GLY A 115 14.97 15.22 -5.27
CA GLY A 115 15.96 15.39 -6.33
C GLY A 115 16.82 14.16 -6.64
N TYR A 116 16.50 12.98 -6.09
CA TYR A 116 17.29 11.77 -6.33
C TYR A 116 16.63 10.77 -7.31
N LEU A 117 15.47 11.13 -7.89
CA LEU A 117 14.71 10.19 -8.73
C LEU A 117 15.52 9.66 -9.92
N GLU A 118 16.21 10.56 -10.64
CA GLU A 118 17.00 10.16 -11.81
C GLU A 118 18.16 9.25 -11.42
N SER A 119 18.92 9.63 -10.40
CA SER A 119 20.06 8.85 -9.89
C SER A 119 19.59 7.47 -9.40
N SER A 120 18.48 7.39 -8.69
CA SER A 120 17.92 6.12 -8.19
C SER A 120 17.37 5.24 -9.31
N MET A 121 16.56 5.79 -10.22
CA MET A 121 15.97 5.03 -11.33
C MET A 121 17.00 4.50 -12.31
N THR A 122 18.10 5.19 -12.46
CA THR A 122 19.23 4.77 -13.32
C THR A 122 20.32 4.00 -12.56
N LEU A 123 20.10 3.67 -11.29
CA LEU A 123 21.07 2.97 -10.43
C LEU A 123 22.45 3.65 -10.43
N GLY A 124 22.47 4.97 -10.44
CA GLY A 124 23.67 5.78 -10.42
C GLY A 124 24.35 5.98 -11.77
N PHE A 125 23.86 5.43 -12.88
CA PHE A 125 24.40 5.68 -14.24
C PHE A 125 24.17 7.12 -14.70
N ARG A 126 23.19 7.80 -14.15
CA ARG A 126 22.90 9.21 -14.34
C ARG A 126 22.68 9.86 -12.98
N GLY A 127 22.90 11.16 -12.89
CA GLY A 127 22.82 11.91 -11.64
C GLY A 127 24.13 11.87 -10.86
N ASP A 128 24.06 11.88 -9.54
CA ASP A 128 25.22 11.99 -8.66
C ASP A 128 25.94 10.66 -8.37
N GLY A 129 25.34 9.52 -8.71
CA GLY A 129 25.90 8.20 -8.45
C GLY A 129 26.11 7.87 -6.96
N ALA A 130 25.48 8.60 -6.05
CA ALA A 130 25.66 8.42 -4.63
C ALA A 130 25.18 7.02 -4.17
N PRO A 131 25.95 6.29 -3.35
CA PRO A 131 25.62 4.93 -2.92
C PRO A 131 24.24 4.79 -2.31
N GLN A 132 23.76 5.78 -1.55
CA GLN A 132 22.41 5.80 -0.97
C GLN A 132 21.34 5.85 -2.05
N HIS A 133 21.53 6.59 -3.14
CA HIS A 133 20.57 6.68 -4.24
C HIS A 133 20.54 5.40 -5.07
N ILE A 134 21.68 4.73 -5.21
CA ILE A 134 21.75 3.40 -5.84
C ILE A 134 20.98 2.37 -5.00
N ALA A 135 21.19 2.36 -3.68
CA ALA A 135 20.48 1.45 -2.77
C ALA A 135 18.96 1.69 -2.79
N ILE A 136 18.51 2.96 -2.76
CA ILE A 136 17.11 3.33 -2.93
C ILE A 136 16.59 2.85 -4.29
N GLY A 137 17.37 3.02 -5.36
CA GLY A 137 17.01 2.61 -6.71
C GLY A 137 16.76 1.11 -6.84
N ILE A 138 17.57 0.28 -6.20
CA ILE A 138 17.34 -1.17 -6.12
C ILE A 138 15.98 -1.46 -5.47
N GLY A 139 15.69 -0.82 -4.34
CA GLY A 139 14.38 -0.94 -3.66
C GLY A 139 13.23 -0.46 -4.53
N MET A 140 13.39 0.65 -5.25
CA MET A 140 12.38 1.18 -6.18
C MET A 140 12.06 0.20 -7.31
N TRP A 141 13.08 -0.37 -7.95
CA TRP A 141 12.90 -1.35 -9.01
C TRP A 141 12.22 -2.63 -8.52
N LEU A 142 12.62 -3.15 -7.36
CA LEU A 142 11.95 -4.29 -6.74
C LEU A 142 10.48 -3.98 -6.45
N GLY A 143 10.17 -2.80 -5.91
CA GLY A 143 8.81 -2.35 -5.67
C GLY A 143 7.99 -2.22 -6.96
N ILE A 144 8.56 -1.67 -8.03
CA ILE A 144 7.91 -1.56 -9.35
C ILE A 144 7.63 -2.94 -9.96
N ILE A 145 8.60 -3.87 -9.89
CA ILE A 145 8.42 -5.23 -10.38
C ILE A 145 7.29 -5.94 -9.62
N MET A 146 7.28 -5.81 -8.29
CA MET A 146 6.21 -6.38 -7.45
C MET A 146 4.85 -5.75 -7.79
N TRP A 147 4.77 -4.43 -7.93
CA TRP A 147 3.55 -3.72 -8.32
C TRP A 147 3.07 -4.18 -9.71
N PHE A 148 3.98 -4.29 -10.70
CA PHE A 148 3.65 -4.79 -12.02
C PHE A 148 3.06 -6.21 -11.93
N ASN A 149 3.68 -7.09 -11.17
CA ASN A 149 3.18 -8.44 -10.94
C ASN A 149 1.76 -8.43 -10.34
N VAL A 150 1.50 -7.59 -9.34
CA VAL A 150 0.18 -7.46 -8.72
C VAL A 150 -0.90 -7.04 -9.72
N TRP A 151 -0.63 -6.06 -10.57
CA TRP A 151 -1.63 -5.49 -11.46
C TRP A 151 -1.80 -6.25 -12.78
N PHE A 152 -0.72 -6.76 -13.35
CA PHE A 152 -0.71 -7.34 -14.69
C PHE A 152 -0.64 -8.86 -14.72
N VAL A 153 -0.21 -9.50 -13.65
CA VAL A 153 -0.16 -10.96 -13.55
C VAL A 153 -1.21 -11.47 -12.55
N ILE A 154 -1.14 -11.03 -11.30
CA ILE A 154 -1.99 -11.56 -10.22
C ILE A 154 -3.45 -11.14 -10.44
N TRP A 155 -3.74 -9.87 -10.62
CA TRP A 155 -5.11 -9.37 -10.73
C TRP A 155 -5.94 -9.97 -11.86
N PRO A 156 -5.43 -10.12 -13.11
CA PRO A 156 -6.16 -10.81 -14.17
C PRO A 156 -6.51 -12.25 -13.82
N ASN A 157 -5.62 -12.97 -13.16
CA ASN A 157 -5.85 -14.35 -12.72
C ASN A 157 -6.80 -14.44 -11.52
N GLN A 158 -6.72 -13.50 -10.58
CA GLN A 158 -7.69 -13.39 -9.48
C GLN A 158 -9.11 -13.18 -9.96
N LYS A 159 -9.34 -12.36 -10.98
CA LYS A 159 -10.67 -12.17 -11.57
C LYS A 159 -11.27 -13.48 -12.08
N LYS A 160 -10.47 -14.35 -12.69
CA LYS A 160 -10.87 -15.67 -13.16
C LYS A 160 -11.11 -16.63 -11.99
N ALA A 161 -10.18 -16.70 -11.06
CA ALA A 161 -10.24 -17.57 -9.89
C ALA A 161 -11.45 -17.26 -8.98
N LEU A 162 -11.74 -15.98 -8.78
CA LEU A 162 -12.86 -15.50 -7.96
C LEU A 162 -14.21 -15.53 -8.69
N GLY A 163 -14.23 -15.92 -9.98
CA GLY A 163 -15.48 -15.99 -10.77
C GLY A 163 -16.04 -14.61 -11.16
N ILE A 164 -15.24 -13.54 -11.08
CA ILE A 164 -15.62 -12.20 -11.56
C ILE A 164 -15.71 -12.20 -13.09
N VAL A 165 -14.84 -12.99 -13.72
CA VAL A 165 -14.87 -13.27 -15.17
C VAL A 165 -15.22 -14.75 -15.33
N SER A 166 -16.24 -15.04 -16.13
CA SER A 166 -16.64 -16.41 -16.45
C SER A 166 -15.60 -17.06 -17.35
N VAL A 167 -15.06 -18.19 -16.92
CA VAL A 167 -14.08 -19.00 -17.66
C VAL A 167 -14.34 -20.48 -17.37
N ASP A 168 -13.79 -21.36 -18.23
CA ASP A 168 -13.87 -22.80 -18.03
C ASP A 168 -13.15 -23.25 -16.74
N ASP A 169 -13.56 -24.36 -16.16
CA ASP A 169 -13.01 -24.87 -14.89
C ASP A 169 -11.49 -25.17 -14.99
N SER A 170 -11.01 -25.60 -16.14
CA SER A 170 -9.59 -25.83 -16.40
C SER A 170 -8.78 -24.52 -16.33
N VAL A 171 -9.30 -23.44 -16.89
CA VAL A 171 -8.69 -22.10 -16.85
C VAL A 171 -8.73 -21.53 -15.44
N LYS A 172 -9.83 -21.80 -14.73
CA LYS A 172 -9.96 -21.39 -13.32
C LYS A 172 -8.94 -22.09 -12.44
N ALA A 173 -8.75 -23.41 -12.61
CA ALA A 173 -7.75 -24.19 -11.87
C ALA A 173 -6.32 -23.71 -12.17
N ALA A 174 -6.00 -23.45 -13.45
CA ALA A 174 -4.70 -22.88 -13.85
C ALA A 174 -4.47 -21.48 -13.25
N SER A 175 -5.52 -20.65 -13.20
CA SER A 175 -5.44 -19.30 -12.59
C SER A 175 -5.19 -19.37 -11.09
N LEU A 176 -5.79 -20.33 -10.38
CA LEU A 176 -5.56 -20.56 -8.95
C LEU A 176 -4.09 -20.97 -8.67
N SER A 177 -3.50 -21.82 -9.53
CA SER A 177 -2.09 -22.22 -9.36
C SER A 177 -1.10 -21.08 -9.57
N LEU A 178 -1.45 -20.07 -10.38
CA LEU A 178 -0.59 -18.90 -10.65
C LEU A 178 -0.64 -17.84 -9.55
N ILE A 179 -1.74 -17.73 -8.81
CA ILE A 179 -1.90 -16.67 -7.81
C ILE A 179 -1.57 -17.12 -6.39
N HIS A 180 -1.44 -18.42 -6.12
CA HIS A 180 -1.13 -19.00 -4.81
C HIS A 180 -1.89 -18.34 -3.64
N ILE A 181 -3.21 -18.14 -3.81
CA ILE A 181 -4.07 -17.50 -2.82
C ILE A 181 -5.17 -18.46 -2.38
#